data_9b7c84e37bf93e97dcc4709f725c3ffa
#
_entry.id   9b7c84e37bf93e97dcc4709f725c3ffa
#
_cell.length_a   1.000
_cell.length_b   1.000
_cell.length_c   1.000
_cell.angle_alpha   90.00
_cell.angle_beta   90.00
_cell.angle_gamma   90.00
#
_symmetry.space_group_name_H-M   'P 1'
#
loop_
_entity.id
_entity.type
_entity.pdbx_description
1 polymer ?
#
loop_
_entity_poly.entity_id
_entity_poly.type
_entity_poly.pdbx_seq_one_letter_code
_entity_poly.pdbx_strand_id
1 'polypeptide(L)'
;SLTCLGFVFVILSIGYMTGNFPRGQLLISILLVTGIGFPIFFILLGYLGWTLSHKRRQQVFAKFPFNEVERIGFYKSFIDDTKWAFKEEVKEGKVNGFSLRMDIAKARRNAIEFDTSTEWKKLDKTEYRRLTEKFKPYNVEFKRGGLTKCYDTEHSTLKTVSDLNDDLKLLTTMLRQEGFEPKIGQGWV
;
A
#
# COMPACT_ATOMS: atom_id res chain seq x y z
N SER A 1 -17.01 13.50 8.14
CA SER A 1 -18.19 14.28 8.54
C SER A 1 -17.91 15.28 9.65
N LEU A 2 -17.02 15.02 10.61
CA LEU A 2 -16.67 16.00 11.67
C LEU A 2 -16.02 17.28 11.12
N THR A 3 -15.20 17.15 10.09
CA THR A 3 -14.56 18.29 9.40
C THR A 3 -15.56 19.20 8.71
N CYS A 4 -16.60 18.66 8.07
CA CYS A 4 -17.66 19.46 7.44
C CYS A 4 -18.49 20.20 8.47
N LEU A 5 -18.84 19.56 9.58
CA LEU A 5 -19.52 20.20 10.71
C LEU A 5 -18.68 21.33 11.32
N GLY A 6 -17.37 21.12 11.46
CA GLY A 6 -16.43 22.15 11.90
C GLY A 6 -16.40 23.35 10.99
N PHE A 7 -16.41 23.14 9.66
CA PHE A 7 -16.40 24.22 8.66
C PHE A 7 -17.70 25.04 8.69
N VAL A 8 -18.85 24.37 8.79
CA VAL A 8 -20.15 25.05 8.97
C VAL A 8 -20.15 25.87 10.25
N PHE A 9 -19.67 25.30 11.36
CA PHE A 9 -19.58 25.99 12.63
C PHE A 9 -18.69 27.24 12.56
N VAL A 10 -17.54 27.17 11.89
CA VAL A 10 -16.64 28.32 11.70
C VAL A 10 -17.30 29.41 10.89
N ILE A 11 -17.96 29.11 9.77
CA ILE A 11 -18.65 30.11 8.94
C ILE A 11 -19.79 30.79 9.73
N LEU A 12 -20.58 30.01 10.46
CA LEU A 12 -21.66 30.56 11.27
C LEU A 12 -21.15 31.41 12.44
N SER A 13 -20.04 31.02 13.05
CA SER A 13 -19.40 31.78 14.13
C SER A 13 -18.84 33.11 13.65
N ILE A 14 -18.18 33.13 12.48
CA ILE A 14 -17.68 34.37 11.87
C ILE A 14 -18.84 35.29 11.52
N GLY A 15 -19.92 34.77 10.91
CA GLY A 15 -21.11 35.51 10.60
C GLY A 15 -21.79 36.13 11.82
N TYR A 16 -21.80 35.38 12.92
CA TYR A 16 -22.34 35.89 14.21
C TYR A 16 -21.46 36.99 14.80
N MET A 17 -20.11 36.79 14.83
CA MET A 17 -19.17 37.77 15.38
C MET A 17 -19.13 39.08 14.58
N THR A 18 -19.33 39.03 13.27
CA THR A 18 -19.30 40.21 12.41
C THR A 18 -20.68 40.91 12.29
N GLY A 19 -21.71 40.40 12.93
CA GLY A 19 -23.08 40.91 12.82
C GLY A 19 -23.73 40.63 11.45
N ASN A 20 -23.03 39.95 10.55
CA ASN A 20 -23.48 39.62 9.20
C ASN A 20 -23.96 38.16 9.12
N PHE A 21 -24.82 37.75 10.01
CA PHE A 21 -25.34 36.38 10.01
C PHE A 21 -26.14 36.13 8.73
N PRO A 22 -25.75 35.11 7.95
CA PRO A 22 -26.44 34.79 6.68
C PRO A 22 -27.87 34.35 6.97
N ARG A 23 -28.85 35.03 6.37
CA ARG A 23 -30.28 34.77 6.57
C ARG A 23 -30.93 34.25 5.28
N GLY A 24 -32.02 33.51 5.42
CA GLY A 24 -32.81 33.06 4.29
C GLY A 24 -32.08 32.18 3.28
N GLN A 25 -32.15 32.51 2.01
CA GLN A 25 -31.60 31.72 0.91
C GLN A 25 -30.09 31.52 1.00
N LEU A 26 -29.34 32.51 1.48
CA LEU A 26 -27.89 32.40 1.63
C LEU A 26 -27.52 31.34 2.67
N LEU A 27 -28.23 31.30 3.80
CA LEU A 27 -28.02 30.27 4.85
C LEU A 27 -28.32 28.87 4.30
N ILE A 28 -29.41 28.70 3.58
CA ILE A 28 -29.80 27.43 2.95
C ILE A 28 -28.73 27.01 1.94
N SER A 29 -28.23 27.93 1.10
CA SER A 29 -27.16 27.63 0.12
C SER A 29 -25.88 27.18 0.81
N ILE A 30 -25.44 27.85 1.89
CA ILE A 30 -24.27 27.46 2.66
C ILE A 30 -24.46 26.06 3.25
N LEU A 31 -25.61 25.77 3.85
CA LEU A 31 -25.90 24.46 4.43
C LEU A 31 -25.94 23.36 3.37
N LEU A 32 -26.50 23.61 2.20
CA LEU A 32 -26.51 22.65 1.09
C LEU A 32 -25.10 22.37 0.56
N VAL A 33 -24.32 23.42 0.31
CA VAL A 33 -22.95 23.27 -0.21
C VAL A 33 -22.09 22.55 0.80
N THR A 34 -22.14 22.96 2.07
CA THR A 34 -21.29 22.36 3.11
C THR A 34 -21.80 21.01 3.60
N GLY A 35 -23.10 20.82 3.71
CA GLY A 35 -23.71 19.59 4.21
C GLY A 35 -23.79 18.47 3.16
N ILE A 36 -23.93 18.81 1.90
CA ILE A 36 -24.11 17.85 0.80
C ILE A 36 -22.99 17.96 -0.22
N GLY A 37 -22.69 19.17 -0.70
CA GLY A 37 -21.73 19.40 -1.77
C GLY A 37 -20.32 18.96 -1.41
N PHE A 38 -19.79 19.34 -0.24
CA PHE A 38 -18.47 18.91 0.20
C PHE A 38 -18.34 17.39 0.39
N PRO A 39 -19.25 16.70 1.08
CA PRO A 39 -19.18 15.25 1.19
C PRO A 39 -19.17 14.56 -0.19
N ILE A 40 -20.04 14.96 -1.10
CA ILE A 40 -20.07 14.40 -2.46
C ILE A 40 -18.74 14.67 -3.18
N PHE A 41 -18.22 15.88 -3.11
CA PHE A 41 -16.94 16.24 -3.71
C PHE A 41 -15.79 15.37 -3.20
N PHE A 42 -15.69 15.15 -1.88
CA PHE A 42 -14.66 14.28 -1.30
C PHE A 42 -14.82 12.81 -1.69
N ILE A 43 -16.06 12.32 -1.79
CA ILE A 43 -16.33 10.95 -2.28
C ILE A 43 -15.87 10.83 -3.74
N LEU A 44 -16.18 11.81 -4.60
CA LEU A 44 -15.76 11.81 -6.00
C LEU A 44 -14.23 11.90 -6.14
N LEU A 45 -13.56 12.73 -5.34
CA LEU A 45 -12.10 12.80 -5.30
C LEU A 45 -11.48 11.48 -4.85
N GLY A 46 -12.04 10.85 -3.81
CA GLY A 46 -11.61 9.53 -3.34
C GLY A 46 -11.78 8.46 -4.42
N TYR A 47 -12.91 8.44 -5.09
CA TYR A 47 -13.18 7.53 -6.20
C TYR A 47 -12.22 7.74 -7.39
N LEU A 48 -11.96 8.99 -7.75
CA LEU A 48 -11.00 9.32 -8.81
C LEU A 48 -9.59 8.86 -8.44
N GLY A 49 -9.14 9.16 -7.22
CA GLY A 49 -7.84 8.72 -6.71
C GLY A 49 -7.69 7.20 -6.73
N TRP A 50 -8.73 6.48 -6.26
CA TRP A 50 -8.77 5.03 -6.31
C TRP A 50 -8.72 4.49 -7.76
N THR A 51 -9.50 5.07 -8.67
CA THR A 51 -9.53 4.65 -10.08
C THR A 51 -8.16 4.81 -10.75
N LEU A 52 -7.47 5.93 -10.48
CA LEU A 52 -6.12 6.18 -11.00
C LEU A 52 -5.10 5.19 -10.41
N SER A 53 -5.16 4.93 -9.10
CA SER A 53 -4.32 3.93 -8.42
C SER A 53 -4.57 2.53 -8.97
N HIS A 54 -5.83 2.15 -9.16
CA HIS A 54 -6.22 0.85 -9.70
C HIS A 54 -5.72 0.65 -11.14
N LYS A 55 -5.91 1.63 -12.03
CA LYS A 55 -5.38 1.59 -13.40
C LYS A 55 -3.86 1.46 -13.42
N ARG A 56 -3.16 2.24 -12.60
CA ARG A 56 -1.70 2.14 -12.47
C ARG A 56 -1.29 0.74 -12.02
N ARG A 57 -1.96 0.18 -11.02
CA ARG A 57 -1.69 -1.16 -10.50
C ARG A 57 -1.85 -2.23 -11.57
N GLN A 58 -2.93 -2.17 -12.34
CA GLN A 58 -3.15 -3.08 -13.47
C GLN A 58 -2.04 -2.96 -14.52
N GLN A 59 -1.63 -1.75 -14.90
CA GLN A 59 -0.56 -1.53 -15.87
C GLN A 59 0.79 -2.09 -15.40
N VAL A 60 1.13 -1.92 -14.12
CA VAL A 60 2.38 -2.42 -13.55
C VAL A 60 2.35 -3.93 -13.41
N PHE A 61 1.23 -4.51 -12.95
CA PHE A 61 1.07 -5.95 -12.83
C PHE A 61 0.99 -6.69 -14.18
N ALA A 62 0.62 -5.99 -15.26
CA ALA A 62 0.63 -6.56 -16.60
C ALA A 62 2.03 -6.69 -17.21
N LYS A 63 3.06 -6.10 -16.58
CA LYS A 63 4.43 -6.21 -17.09
C LYS A 63 5.04 -7.57 -16.77
N PHE A 64 5.70 -8.14 -17.77
CA PHE A 64 6.43 -9.39 -17.63
C PHE A 64 7.70 -9.21 -16.74
N PRO A 65 8.08 -10.17 -15.86
CA PRO A 65 7.44 -11.47 -15.63
C PRO A 65 6.31 -11.45 -14.58
N PHE A 66 5.92 -10.30 -14.05
CA PHE A 66 5.00 -10.14 -12.93
C PHE A 66 3.54 -10.47 -13.27
N ASN A 67 3.16 -10.42 -14.55
CA ASN A 67 1.84 -10.83 -15.01
C ASN A 67 1.60 -12.35 -14.89
N GLU A 68 2.66 -13.14 -14.81
CA GLU A 68 2.60 -14.60 -14.79
C GLU A 68 2.95 -15.22 -13.41
N VAL A 69 2.98 -14.41 -12.33
CA VAL A 69 3.33 -14.90 -10.98
C VAL A 69 2.36 -15.98 -10.45
N GLU A 70 1.19 -16.09 -11.03
CA GLU A 70 0.25 -17.18 -10.72
C GLU A 70 0.83 -18.56 -11.03
N ARG A 71 1.72 -18.67 -12.02
CA ARG A 71 2.46 -19.92 -12.34
C ARG A 71 3.42 -20.37 -11.24
N ILE A 72 3.80 -19.47 -10.35
CA ILE A 72 4.68 -19.76 -9.19
C ILE A 72 3.92 -19.72 -7.87
N GLY A 73 2.59 -19.83 -7.92
CA GLY A 73 1.74 -20.02 -6.74
C GLY A 73 1.23 -18.75 -6.09
N PHE A 74 1.33 -17.59 -6.75
CA PHE A 74 0.67 -16.38 -6.28
C PHE A 74 -0.79 -16.36 -6.75
N TYR A 75 -1.66 -15.81 -5.91
CA TYR A 75 -3.09 -15.64 -6.18
C TYR A 75 -3.52 -14.21 -5.89
N LYS A 76 -4.61 -13.81 -6.52
CA LYS A 76 -5.20 -12.49 -6.33
C LYS A 76 -5.80 -12.37 -4.93
N SER A 77 -5.46 -11.31 -4.23
CA SER A 77 -5.97 -10.96 -2.92
C SER A 77 -6.32 -9.47 -2.85
N PHE A 78 -6.92 -9.03 -1.76
CA PHE A 78 -7.30 -7.64 -1.57
C PHE A 78 -6.87 -7.17 -0.19
N ILE A 79 -6.33 -5.96 -0.12
CA ILE A 79 -6.02 -5.31 1.15
C ILE A 79 -7.32 -4.78 1.74
N ASP A 80 -7.65 -5.26 2.95
CA ASP A 80 -8.84 -4.85 3.70
C ASP A 80 -8.58 -3.67 4.64
N ASP A 81 -7.38 -3.13 4.60
CA ASP A 81 -6.85 -2.10 5.51
C ASP A 81 -7.52 -0.73 5.41
N THR A 82 -8.34 -0.53 4.41
CA THR A 82 -8.90 0.80 4.18
C THR A 82 -10.21 0.94 4.91
N LYS A 83 -10.30 1.91 5.81
CA LYS A 83 -11.56 2.45 6.36
C LYS A 83 -12.55 2.92 5.27
N TRP A 84 -12.14 2.82 4.01
CA TRP A 84 -12.88 3.19 2.82
C TRP A 84 -13.29 1.92 2.08
N ALA A 85 -14.47 1.94 1.46
CA ALA A 85 -15.05 0.78 0.74
C ALA A 85 -14.25 0.32 -0.51
N PHE A 86 -13.10 0.92 -0.79
CA PHE A 86 -12.28 0.63 -1.97
C PHE A 86 -11.17 -0.35 -1.62
N LYS A 87 -11.33 -1.60 -2.05
CA LYS A 87 -10.31 -2.64 -1.87
C LYS A 87 -9.20 -2.49 -2.89
N GLU A 88 -7.96 -2.56 -2.43
CA GLU A 88 -6.80 -2.55 -3.30
C GLU A 88 -6.38 -3.98 -3.63
N GLU A 89 -6.25 -4.26 -4.93
CA GLU A 89 -5.80 -5.56 -5.42
C GLU A 89 -4.31 -5.75 -5.18
N VAL A 90 -3.95 -6.90 -4.64
CA VAL A 90 -2.57 -7.38 -4.46
C VAL A 90 -2.49 -8.83 -4.89
N LYS A 91 -1.27 -9.37 -5.03
CA LYS A 91 -1.10 -10.81 -5.21
C LYS A 91 -0.34 -11.38 -4.02
N GLU A 92 -0.82 -12.49 -3.47
CA GLU A 92 -0.21 -13.17 -2.34
C GLU A 92 0.22 -14.58 -2.72
N GLY A 93 1.31 -15.04 -2.15
CA GLY A 93 1.84 -16.37 -2.40
C GLY A 93 2.77 -16.82 -1.28
N LYS A 94 3.26 -18.07 -1.39
CA LYS A 94 4.22 -18.63 -0.44
C LYS A 94 5.46 -19.12 -1.16
N VAL A 95 6.65 -18.75 -0.66
CA VAL A 95 7.94 -19.22 -1.16
C VAL A 95 8.75 -19.73 0.03
N ASN A 96 9.18 -20.99 0.01
CA ASN A 96 9.91 -21.65 1.10
C ASN A 96 9.23 -21.51 2.48
N GLY A 97 7.87 -21.48 2.50
CA GLY A 97 7.09 -21.32 3.72
C GLY A 97 6.82 -19.87 4.13
N PHE A 98 7.57 -18.89 3.61
CA PHE A 98 7.31 -17.47 3.87
C PHE A 98 6.12 -16.98 3.06
N SER A 99 5.24 -16.23 3.69
CA SER A 99 4.15 -15.52 3.00
C SER A 99 4.70 -14.24 2.36
N LEU A 100 4.49 -14.10 1.06
CA LEU A 100 4.89 -12.93 0.28
C LEU A 100 3.65 -12.24 -0.28
N ARG A 101 3.68 -10.92 -0.28
CA ARG A 101 2.67 -10.08 -0.92
C ARG A 101 3.32 -9.18 -1.96
N MET A 102 2.85 -9.30 -3.18
CA MET A 102 3.25 -8.45 -4.30
C MET A 102 2.31 -7.25 -4.41
N ASP A 103 2.86 -6.06 -4.38
CA ASP A 103 2.17 -4.80 -4.53
C ASP A 103 2.98 -3.83 -5.40
N ILE A 104 2.40 -2.69 -5.77
CA ILE A 104 3.13 -1.60 -6.42
C ILE A 104 3.92 -0.80 -5.39
N ALA A 105 5.14 -0.43 -5.72
CA ALA A 105 5.95 0.42 -4.86
C ALA A 105 5.33 1.81 -4.73
N LYS A 106 5.09 2.27 -3.49
CA LYS A 106 4.49 3.59 -3.23
C LYS A 106 5.43 4.73 -3.62
N ALA A 107 6.73 4.54 -3.43
CA ALA A 107 7.75 5.57 -3.67
C ALA A 107 8.29 5.60 -5.11
N ARG A 108 8.08 4.56 -5.91
CA ARG A 108 8.63 4.41 -7.25
C ARG A 108 7.52 4.13 -8.27
N ARG A 109 7.47 4.93 -9.34
CA ARG A 109 6.34 4.89 -10.28
C ARG A 109 6.17 3.55 -11.00
N ASN A 110 7.26 2.89 -11.37
CA ASN A 110 7.28 1.68 -12.20
C ASN A 110 8.01 0.54 -11.47
N ALA A 111 7.73 0.36 -10.19
CA ALA A 111 8.33 -0.71 -9.41
C ALA A 111 7.29 -1.55 -8.69
N ILE A 112 7.62 -2.82 -8.52
CA ILE A 112 6.86 -3.81 -7.77
C ILE A 112 7.63 -4.13 -6.49
N GLU A 113 6.90 -4.22 -5.40
CA GLU A 113 7.41 -4.62 -4.09
C GLU A 113 6.90 -6.02 -3.76
N PHE A 114 7.80 -6.86 -3.25
CA PHE A 114 7.46 -8.12 -2.59
C PHE A 114 7.73 -7.95 -1.10
N ASP A 115 6.66 -7.79 -0.34
CA ASP A 115 6.73 -7.77 1.11
C ASP A 115 6.74 -9.20 1.63
N THR A 116 7.70 -9.54 2.48
CA THR A 116 7.81 -10.86 3.13
C THR A 116 7.46 -10.73 4.59
N SER A 117 6.48 -11.51 5.04
CA SER A 117 6.08 -11.56 6.45
C SER A 117 6.95 -12.57 7.20
N THR A 118 7.59 -12.10 8.28
CA THR A 118 8.41 -12.93 9.17
C THR A 118 7.91 -12.83 10.61
N GLU A 119 8.20 -13.83 11.42
CA GLU A 119 8.05 -13.65 12.86
C GLU A 119 8.99 -12.54 13.35
N TRP A 120 8.47 -11.73 14.28
CA TRP A 120 9.24 -10.60 14.79
C TRP A 120 10.46 -11.08 15.57
N LYS A 121 11.64 -10.85 15.03
CA LYS A 121 12.91 -11.00 15.74
C LYS A 121 13.31 -9.64 16.33
N LYS A 122 13.52 -9.58 17.64
CA LYS A 122 14.01 -8.36 18.27
C LYS A 122 15.48 -8.15 17.88
N LEU A 123 15.69 -7.26 16.93
CA LEU A 123 17.02 -6.88 16.46
C LEU A 123 17.55 -5.71 17.30
N ASP A 124 18.79 -5.79 17.74
CA ASP A 124 19.49 -4.62 18.25
C ASP A 124 19.93 -3.69 17.09
N LYS A 125 20.40 -2.50 17.43
CA LYS A 125 20.78 -1.49 16.42
C LYS A 125 21.96 -1.96 15.55
N THR A 126 22.87 -2.71 16.09
CA THR A 126 24.06 -3.23 15.40
C THR A 126 23.68 -4.34 14.43
N GLU A 127 22.85 -5.27 14.88
CA GLU A 127 22.33 -6.36 14.05
C GLU A 127 21.45 -5.82 12.91
N TYR A 128 20.59 -4.86 13.21
CA TYR A 128 19.77 -4.19 12.19
C TYR A 128 20.64 -3.56 11.10
N ARG A 129 21.69 -2.82 11.49
CA ARG A 129 22.62 -2.20 10.55
C ARG A 129 23.35 -3.23 9.70
N ARG A 130 23.87 -4.29 10.32
CA ARG A 130 24.56 -5.41 9.63
C ARG A 130 23.66 -6.05 8.58
N LEU A 131 22.42 -6.35 8.95
CA LEU A 131 21.44 -6.95 8.04
C LEU A 131 21.08 -5.99 6.90
N THR A 132 20.86 -4.72 7.20
CA THR A 132 20.57 -3.70 6.17
C THR A 132 21.69 -3.61 5.13
N GLU A 133 22.96 -3.57 5.57
CA GLU A 133 24.12 -3.58 4.67
C GLU A 133 24.24 -4.88 3.88
N LYS A 134 24.02 -6.03 4.51
CA LYS A 134 24.06 -7.34 3.85
C LYS A 134 23.03 -7.47 2.74
N PHE A 135 21.80 -6.98 2.95
CA PHE A 135 20.70 -7.13 2.00
C PHE A 135 20.60 -6.00 0.96
N LYS A 136 21.32 -4.90 1.18
CA LYS A 136 21.34 -3.74 0.27
C LYS A 136 21.68 -4.08 -1.19
N PRO A 137 22.70 -4.94 -1.49
CA PRO A 137 23.01 -5.32 -2.88
C PRO A 137 21.87 -6.07 -3.59
N TYR A 138 20.95 -6.66 -2.85
CA TYR A 138 19.79 -7.39 -3.38
C TYR A 138 18.55 -6.51 -3.52
N ASN A 139 18.68 -5.21 -3.31
CA ASN A 139 17.54 -4.25 -3.37
C ASN A 139 16.43 -4.56 -2.36
N VAL A 140 16.85 -4.97 -1.15
CA VAL A 140 15.97 -5.37 -0.06
C VAL A 140 16.05 -4.36 1.07
N GLU A 141 14.91 -3.92 1.55
CA GLU A 141 14.76 -3.03 2.69
C GLU A 141 14.15 -3.78 3.88
N PHE A 142 14.73 -3.60 5.06
CA PHE A 142 14.15 -4.11 6.30
C PHE A 142 13.08 -3.15 6.81
N LYS A 143 11.88 -3.67 7.03
CA LYS A 143 10.77 -2.96 7.68
C LYS A 143 10.40 -3.69 8.99
N ARG A 144 9.67 -3.00 9.88
CA ARG A 144 9.14 -3.67 11.08
C ARG A 144 8.21 -4.82 10.66
N GLY A 145 8.56 -6.05 11.07
CA GLY A 145 7.77 -7.25 10.81
C GLY A 145 8.04 -7.95 9.48
N GLY A 146 9.06 -7.53 8.72
CA GLY A 146 9.41 -8.20 7.47
C GLY A 146 10.43 -7.46 6.66
N LEU A 147 10.55 -7.85 5.40
CA LEU A 147 11.36 -7.14 4.44
C LEU A 147 10.59 -6.93 3.15
N THR A 148 11.05 -5.94 2.41
CA THR A 148 10.50 -5.56 1.13
C THR A 148 11.61 -5.63 0.09
N LYS A 149 11.40 -6.42 -0.95
CA LYS A 149 12.26 -6.45 -2.13
C LYS A 149 11.59 -5.70 -3.26
N CYS A 150 12.33 -4.72 -3.84
CA CYS A 150 11.83 -3.90 -4.94
C CYS A 150 12.42 -4.37 -6.27
N TYR A 151 11.56 -4.43 -7.29
CA TYR A 151 11.93 -4.65 -8.68
C TYR A 151 11.49 -3.47 -9.54
N ASP A 152 12.43 -2.88 -10.26
CA ASP A 152 12.10 -1.92 -11.31
C ASP A 152 11.56 -2.69 -12.52
N THR A 153 10.36 -2.37 -12.97
CA THR A 153 9.71 -3.08 -14.07
C THR A 153 10.23 -2.66 -15.46
N GLU A 154 11.00 -1.57 -15.55
CA GLU A 154 11.58 -1.10 -16.81
C GLU A 154 13.04 -1.55 -16.97
N HIS A 155 13.76 -1.69 -15.86
CA HIS A 155 15.18 -2.05 -15.85
C HIS A 155 15.43 -3.41 -15.16
N SER A 156 14.41 -4.26 -15.05
CA SER A 156 14.56 -5.58 -14.45
C SER A 156 15.45 -6.47 -15.32
N THR A 157 16.40 -7.14 -14.67
CA THR A 157 17.24 -8.18 -15.29
C THR A 157 16.53 -9.52 -15.40
N LEU A 158 15.34 -9.63 -14.81
CA LEU A 158 14.53 -10.85 -14.82
C LEU A 158 13.95 -11.08 -16.23
N LYS A 159 14.29 -12.20 -16.82
CA LYS A 159 13.86 -12.59 -18.17
C LYS A 159 12.73 -13.60 -18.19
N THR A 160 12.49 -14.29 -17.08
CA THR A 160 11.48 -15.33 -16.96
C THR A 160 10.80 -15.32 -15.59
N VAL A 161 9.65 -15.96 -15.50
CA VAL A 161 8.98 -16.19 -14.20
C VAL A 161 9.80 -17.12 -13.32
N SER A 162 10.59 -18.03 -13.93
CA SER A 162 11.51 -18.88 -13.19
C SER A 162 12.61 -18.06 -12.52
N ASP A 163 13.20 -17.07 -13.22
CA ASP A 163 14.22 -16.18 -12.64
C ASP A 163 13.67 -15.44 -11.44
N LEU A 164 12.42 -14.94 -11.53
CA LEU A 164 11.74 -14.30 -10.42
C LEU A 164 11.54 -15.25 -9.24
N ASN A 165 11.10 -16.48 -9.50
CA ASN A 165 10.91 -17.51 -8.49
C ASN A 165 12.22 -17.87 -7.78
N ASP A 166 13.30 -18.03 -8.55
CA ASP A 166 14.61 -18.39 -8.01
C ASP A 166 15.20 -17.24 -7.18
N ASP A 167 14.98 -16.00 -7.60
CA ASP A 167 15.40 -14.82 -6.85
C ASP A 167 14.59 -14.65 -5.54
N LEU A 168 13.29 -14.96 -5.53
CA LEU A 168 12.47 -14.99 -4.32
C LEU A 168 12.84 -16.15 -3.40
N LYS A 169 13.22 -17.34 -3.95
CA LYS A 169 13.75 -18.45 -3.19
C LYS A 169 15.10 -18.12 -2.54
N LEU A 170 15.98 -17.45 -3.28
CA LEU A 170 17.26 -16.98 -2.74
C LEU A 170 17.02 -16.04 -1.56
N LEU A 171 16.11 -15.05 -1.72
CA LEU A 171 15.75 -14.12 -0.65
C LEU A 171 15.30 -14.85 0.61
N THR A 172 14.33 -15.76 0.47
CA THR A 172 13.76 -16.50 1.60
C THR A 172 14.78 -17.46 2.24
N THR A 173 15.70 -18.01 1.46
CA THR A 173 16.82 -18.82 1.96
C THR A 173 17.80 -17.97 2.78
N MET A 174 18.17 -16.78 2.28
CA MET A 174 19.01 -15.85 3.03
C MET A 174 18.37 -15.40 4.35
N LEU A 175 17.05 -15.18 4.34
CA LEU A 175 16.30 -14.88 5.57
C LEU A 175 16.40 -15.97 6.60
N ARG A 176 16.21 -17.22 6.17
CA ARG A 176 16.31 -18.39 7.06
C ARG A 176 17.73 -18.56 7.62
N GLN A 177 18.77 -18.31 6.82
CA GLN A 177 20.17 -18.31 7.27
C GLN A 177 20.45 -17.25 8.34
N GLU A 178 19.74 -16.13 8.33
CA GLU A 178 19.81 -15.08 9.35
C GLU A 178 18.88 -15.33 10.55
N GLY A 179 18.26 -16.51 10.61
CA GLY A 179 17.40 -16.93 11.72
C GLY A 179 16.00 -16.28 11.72
N PHE A 180 15.53 -15.83 10.56
CA PHE A 180 14.14 -15.43 10.42
C PHE A 180 13.28 -16.64 10.09
N GLU A 181 12.17 -16.76 10.80
CA GLU A 181 11.17 -17.80 10.56
C GLU A 181 9.92 -17.25 9.86
N PRO A 182 9.27 -18.08 9.06
CA PRO A 182 7.97 -17.70 8.49
C PRO A 182 6.96 -17.42 9.59
N LYS A 183 6.18 -16.37 9.46
CA LYS A 183 5.07 -16.08 10.38
C LYS A 183 4.03 -17.21 10.29
N ILE A 184 3.81 -17.92 11.40
CA ILE A 184 2.82 -19.00 11.50
C ILE A 184 1.45 -18.38 11.79
N GLY A 185 0.46 -18.67 10.96
CA GLY A 185 -0.92 -18.21 11.12
C GLY A 185 -1.20 -16.85 10.49
N GLN A 186 -2.43 -16.71 10.06
CA GLN A 186 -3.09 -15.59 9.42
C GLN A 186 -2.26 -14.76 8.44
N GLY A 187 -2.82 -14.65 7.23
CA GLY A 187 -2.36 -13.72 6.20
C GLY A 187 -2.14 -12.31 6.74
N TRP A 188 -1.66 -11.46 5.93
CA TRP A 188 -1.42 -10.04 6.21
C TRP A 188 -2.61 -9.40 6.96
N VAL A 189 -2.38 -8.97 8.22
CA VAL A 189 -3.33 -8.17 9.02
C VAL A 189 -3.13 -6.70 8.70
#